data_02a3e5ef39f893eb0e312876dcc56673
#
_entry.id   02a3e5ef39f893eb0e312876dcc56673
#
_cell.length_a   1.000
_cell.length_b   1.000
_cell.length_c   1.000
_cell.angle_alpha   90.00
_cell.angle_beta   90.00
_cell.angle_gamma   90.00
#
_symmetry.space_group_name_H-M   'P 1'
#
loop_
_entity.id
_entity.type
_entity.pdbx_description
1 polymer ?
#
loop_
_entity_poly.entity_id
_entity_poly.type
_entity_poly.pdbx_seq_one_letter_code
_entity_poly.pdbx_strand_id
1 'polypeptide(L)'
;KKWVLDYTEAWIDRTAKNGGITPDNVDHDGVIGGGREGVWWGGQYGWNHYQGYNIMFHGINTAVECCQMLTGDFSYLEFLRSQLKLIVDNARIEDDGQLITPVRYGPEGWIMTPPVGRHENDGIPMRGVMQGPSPMRAQEMMHLYHASMDKADYEFITSMRDQDTRRDWNEISGNRGEKNSGDTEFSRFQYYDGKNPDWPMKILSSEYADVLAGYEEIKSDDRTSYDIITTNKIPQNSVLTKGLTQVTMGTVQATYNGGLLRAAVRYYDADQGRPGLPRDVAALVDELRPDGVGVQLVNTSHHESRRVLVQSGAFGEH
;
A
#
# COMPACT_ATOMS: atom_id res chain seq x y z
N LYS A 1 -4.68 11.92 -20.38
CA LYS A 1 -5.63 12.49 -19.40
C LYS A 1 -7.02 11.89 -19.59
N LYS A 2 -7.70 12.14 -20.72
CA LYS A 2 -9.10 11.70 -20.98
C LYS A 2 -9.31 10.20 -20.71
N TRP A 3 -8.46 9.33 -21.21
CA TRP A 3 -8.59 7.88 -21.02
C TRP A 3 -8.62 7.46 -19.54
N VAL A 4 -7.78 8.08 -18.70
CA VAL A 4 -7.75 7.78 -17.25
C VAL A 4 -9.06 8.18 -16.58
N LEU A 5 -9.58 9.37 -16.93
CA LEU A 5 -10.87 9.84 -16.39
C LEU A 5 -12.01 8.93 -16.84
N ASP A 6 -12.15 8.67 -18.14
CA ASP A 6 -13.18 7.80 -18.70
C ASP A 6 -13.17 6.39 -18.05
N TYR A 7 -11.97 5.85 -17.82
CA TYR A 7 -11.80 4.55 -17.16
C TYR A 7 -12.31 4.59 -15.70
N THR A 8 -11.90 5.59 -14.94
CA THR A 8 -12.29 5.72 -13.52
C THR A 8 -13.79 5.96 -13.39
N GLU A 9 -14.36 6.85 -14.20
CA GLU A 9 -15.79 7.16 -14.22
C GLU A 9 -16.62 5.93 -14.58
N ALA A 10 -16.14 5.11 -15.53
CA ALA A 10 -16.80 3.85 -15.86
C ALA A 10 -16.85 2.86 -14.69
N TRP A 11 -15.80 2.82 -13.86
CA TRP A 11 -15.82 1.99 -12.65
C TRP A 11 -16.69 2.56 -11.55
N ILE A 12 -16.73 3.87 -11.37
CA ILE A 12 -17.66 4.55 -10.46
C ILE A 12 -19.12 4.23 -10.85
N ASP A 13 -19.46 4.35 -12.12
CA ASP A 13 -20.81 4.04 -12.65
C ASP A 13 -21.18 2.57 -12.44
N ARG A 14 -20.28 1.64 -12.75
CA ARG A 14 -20.50 0.21 -12.53
C ARG A 14 -20.68 -0.13 -11.04
N THR A 15 -19.90 0.50 -10.19
CA THR A 15 -20.02 0.35 -8.74
C THR A 15 -21.39 0.82 -8.24
N ALA A 16 -21.83 1.98 -8.69
CA ALA A 16 -23.17 2.49 -8.36
C ALA A 16 -24.28 1.57 -8.84
N LYS A 17 -24.18 1.05 -10.08
CA LYS A 17 -25.12 0.09 -10.66
C LYS A 17 -25.12 -1.27 -9.94
N ASN A 18 -24.02 -1.61 -9.28
CA ASN A 18 -23.88 -2.85 -8.50
C ASN A 18 -24.15 -2.66 -6.99
N GLY A 19 -24.99 -1.71 -6.63
CA GLY A 19 -25.36 -1.49 -5.23
C GLY A 19 -24.26 -0.92 -4.36
N GLY A 20 -23.28 -0.22 -4.96
CA GLY A 20 -22.19 0.42 -4.24
C GLY A 20 -20.95 -0.45 -4.03
N ILE A 21 -20.97 -1.70 -4.48
CA ILE A 21 -19.83 -2.61 -4.40
C ILE A 21 -19.16 -2.69 -5.78
N THR A 22 -17.89 -2.46 -5.87
CA THR A 22 -17.17 -2.56 -7.14
C THR A 22 -17.20 -3.99 -7.67
N PRO A 23 -17.77 -4.24 -8.86
CA PRO A 23 -17.82 -5.59 -9.42
C PRO A 23 -16.43 -6.02 -9.89
N ASP A 24 -16.07 -7.29 -9.70
CA ASP A 24 -14.82 -7.85 -10.20
C ASP A 24 -14.97 -8.64 -11.51
N ASN A 25 -16.22 -8.93 -11.89
CA ASN A 25 -16.56 -9.54 -13.18
C ASN A 25 -17.43 -8.59 -14.00
N VAL A 26 -16.86 -8.06 -15.05
CA VAL A 26 -17.53 -7.23 -16.05
C VAL A 26 -17.16 -7.79 -17.41
N ASP A 27 -18.14 -8.09 -18.23
CA ASP A 27 -17.91 -8.62 -19.56
C ASP A 27 -17.38 -7.54 -20.52
N HIS A 28 -16.85 -7.96 -21.66
CA HIS A 28 -16.25 -7.06 -22.66
C HIS A 28 -17.21 -6.00 -23.22
N ASP A 29 -18.51 -6.24 -23.16
CA ASP A 29 -19.57 -5.28 -23.50
C ASP A 29 -19.95 -4.34 -22.35
N GLY A 30 -19.31 -4.48 -21.18
CA GLY A 30 -19.55 -3.69 -20.00
C GLY A 30 -20.67 -4.19 -19.08
N VAL A 31 -21.27 -5.35 -19.40
CA VAL A 31 -22.32 -5.95 -18.57
C VAL A 31 -21.73 -6.55 -17.30
N ILE A 32 -22.22 -6.13 -16.15
CA ILE A 32 -21.80 -6.62 -14.84
C ILE A 32 -22.24 -8.09 -14.69
N GLY A 33 -21.27 -8.98 -14.49
CA GLY A 33 -21.50 -10.42 -14.38
C GLY A 33 -21.96 -11.09 -15.68
N GLY A 34 -21.91 -10.41 -16.84
CA GLY A 34 -22.48 -10.89 -18.12
C GLY A 34 -21.95 -12.25 -18.56
N GLY A 35 -20.62 -12.45 -18.49
CA GLY A 35 -19.99 -13.74 -18.82
C GLY A 35 -20.16 -14.83 -17.77
N ARG A 36 -20.88 -14.58 -16.65
CA ARG A 36 -21.02 -15.49 -15.51
C ARG A 36 -22.44 -15.52 -14.94
N GLU A 37 -23.44 -15.45 -15.80
CA GLU A 37 -24.86 -15.57 -15.42
C GLU A 37 -25.29 -14.58 -14.31
N GLY A 38 -24.74 -13.37 -14.32
CA GLY A 38 -25.02 -12.33 -13.34
C GLY A 38 -24.12 -12.37 -12.09
N VAL A 39 -23.19 -13.32 -11.98
CA VAL A 39 -22.24 -13.37 -10.85
C VAL A 39 -21.14 -12.35 -11.06
N TRP A 40 -21.20 -11.26 -10.33
CA TRP A 40 -20.25 -10.14 -10.41
C TRP A 40 -19.04 -10.27 -9.51
N TRP A 41 -18.99 -11.26 -8.61
CA TRP A 41 -17.90 -11.54 -7.67
C TRP A 41 -17.16 -12.83 -8.02
N GLY A 42 -16.03 -13.07 -7.36
CA GLY A 42 -15.30 -14.34 -7.44
C GLY A 42 -14.30 -14.41 -8.59
N GLY A 43 -13.87 -13.27 -9.12
CA GLY A 43 -12.71 -13.19 -10.02
C GLY A 43 -11.43 -13.61 -9.29
N GLN A 44 -10.45 -14.12 -10.03
CA GLN A 44 -9.20 -14.64 -9.44
C GLN A 44 -8.50 -13.60 -8.56
N TYR A 45 -8.56 -12.34 -8.92
CA TYR A 45 -7.98 -11.22 -8.18
C TYR A 45 -9.05 -10.22 -7.69
N GLY A 46 -10.31 -10.62 -7.66
CA GLY A 46 -11.43 -9.88 -7.13
C GLY A 46 -11.81 -10.31 -5.72
N TRP A 47 -13.07 -10.19 -5.38
CA TRP A 47 -13.60 -10.49 -4.05
C TRP A 47 -13.58 -11.98 -3.63
N ASN A 48 -12.91 -12.85 -4.33
CA ASN A 48 -12.85 -14.29 -4.03
C ASN A 48 -11.45 -14.78 -3.64
N HIS A 49 -10.41 -14.05 -3.94
CA HIS A 49 -9.05 -14.48 -3.69
C HIS A 49 -8.51 -13.85 -2.39
N TYR A 50 -7.64 -14.54 -1.66
CA TYR A 50 -7.02 -14.00 -0.43
C TYR A 50 -6.24 -12.68 -0.65
N GLN A 51 -5.84 -12.40 -1.89
CA GLN A 51 -5.23 -11.14 -2.31
C GLN A 51 -6.18 -10.24 -3.10
N GLY A 52 -7.41 -10.71 -3.34
CA GLY A 52 -8.28 -10.12 -4.36
C GLY A 52 -8.63 -8.67 -4.09
N TYR A 53 -9.03 -8.35 -2.89
CA TYR A 53 -9.40 -6.99 -2.61
C TYR A 53 -8.21 -6.03 -2.60
N ASN A 54 -6.98 -6.50 -2.29
CA ASN A 54 -5.79 -5.68 -2.43
C ASN A 54 -5.59 -5.21 -3.85
N ILE A 55 -5.66 -6.13 -4.80
CA ILE A 55 -5.47 -5.81 -6.22
C ILE A 55 -6.56 -4.88 -6.70
N MET A 56 -7.79 -5.10 -6.27
CA MET A 56 -8.90 -4.22 -6.56
C MET A 56 -8.69 -2.83 -5.97
N PHE A 57 -8.29 -2.73 -4.71
CA PHE A 57 -7.99 -1.44 -4.09
C PHE A 57 -6.77 -0.76 -4.70
N HIS A 58 -5.75 -1.52 -5.06
CA HIS A 58 -4.60 -0.95 -5.78
C HIS A 58 -5.04 -0.35 -7.11
N GLY A 59 -5.91 -1.02 -7.85
CA GLY A 59 -6.48 -0.49 -9.07
C GLY A 59 -7.32 0.77 -8.83
N ILE A 60 -8.19 0.74 -7.85
CA ILE A 60 -9.03 1.88 -7.47
C ILE A 60 -8.17 3.02 -6.94
N ASN A 61 -7.26 2.75 -5.99
CA ASN A 61 -6.36 3.76 -5.44
C ASN A 61 -5.60 4.48 -6.55
N THR A 62 -4.92 3.73 -7.41
CA THR A 62 -4.16 4.31 -8.51
C THR A 62 -5.03 5.14 -9.44
N ALA A 63 -6.23 4.65 -9.77
CA ALA A 63 -7.15 5.36 -10.65
C ALA A 63 -7.61 6.69 -10.07
N VAL A 64 -8.08 6.70 -8.81
CA VAL A 64 -8.59 7.92 -8.17
C VAL A 64 -7.49 8.92 -7.87
N GLU A 65 -6.32 8.46 -7.44
CA GLU A 65 -5.16 9.32 -7.23
C GLU A 65 -4.70 9.97 -8.53
N CYS A 66 -4.64 9.21 -9.63
CA CYS A 66 -4.33 9.76 -10.95
C CYS A 66 -5.36 10.80 -11.40
N CYS A 67 -6.66 10.55 -11.18
CA CYS A 67 -7.70 11.51 -11.51
C CYS A 67 -7.58 12.79 -10.69
N GLN A 68 -7.42 12.67 -9.39
CA GLN A 68 -7.22 13.80 -8.49
C GLN A 68 -6.02 14.64 -8.91
N MET A 69 -4.88 14.01 -9.21
CA MET A 69 -3.68 14.70 -9.64
C MET A 69 -3.82 15.37 -11.01
N LEU A 70 -4.52 14.73 -11.95
CA LEU A 70 -4.72 15.28 -13.31
C LEU A 70 -5.74 16.40 -13.37
N THR A 71 -6.62 16.52 -12.38
CA THR A 71 -7.76 17.45 -12.41
C THR A 71 -7.73 18.48 -11.28
N GLY A 72 -7.08 18.18 -10.16
CA GLY A 72 -7.20 18.92 -8.90
C GLY A 72 -8.52 18.63 -8.16
N ASP A 73 -9.34 17.70 -8.64
CA ASP A 73 -10.65 17.38 -8.06
C ASP A 73 -10.55 16.24 -7.03
N PHE A 74 -10.67 16.58 -5.76
CA PHE A 74 -10.63 15.64 -4.65
C PHE A 74 -11.88 14.77 -4.54
N SER A 75 -12.97 15.08 -5.27
CA SER A 75 -14.19 14.26 -5.23
C SER A 75 -13.98 12.85 -5.78
N TYR A 76 -12.96 12.62 -6.60
CA TYR A 76 -12.58 11.27 -7.03
C TYR A 76 -12.22 10.35 -5.86
N LEU A 77 -11.70 10.88 -4.75
CA LEU A 77 -11.38 10.10 -3.56
C LEU A 77 -12.61 9.53 -2.86
N GLU A 78 -13.81 10.06 -3.11
CA GLU A 78 -15.05 9.49 -2.58
C GLU A 78 -15.28 8.05 -3.04
N PHE A 79 -14.81 7.71 -4.25
CA PHE A 79 -14.88 6.34 -4.72
C PHE A 79 -14.06 5.39 -3.82
N LEU A 80 -12.84 5.77 -3.48
CA LEU A 80 -12.00 5.00 -2.57
C LEU A 80 -12.61 4.95 -1.16
N ARG A 81 -13.06 6.10 -0.62
CA ARG A 81 -13.72 6.19 0.70
C ARG A 81 -14.91 5.25 0.79
N SER A 82 -15.75 5.21 -0.24
CA SER A 82 -16.92 4.35 -0.28
C SER A 82 -16.58 2.87 -0.18
N GLN A 83 -15.52 2.43 -0.87
CA GLN A 83 -15.10 1.03 -0.86
C GLN A 83 -14.40 0.64 0.46
N LEU A 84 -13.59 1.52 1.02
CA LEU A 84 -12.98 1.32 2.34
C LEU A 84 -14.06 1.28 3.43
N LYS A 85 -15.04 2.19 3.35
CA LYS A 85 -16.15 2.20 4.28
C LYS A 85 -16.97 0.91 4.25
N LEU A 86 -17.23 0.33 3.08
CA LEU A 86 -17.89 -0.97 2.97
C LEU A 86 -17.15 -2.07 3.74
N ILE A 87 -15.82 -2.10 3.65
CA ILE A 87 -15.02 -3.10 4.37
C ILE A 87 -15.11 -2.87 5.88
N VAL A 88 -15.02 -1.61 6.31
CA VAL A 88 -15.10 -1.26 7.73
C VAL A 88 -16.50 -1.49 8.32
N ASP A 89 -17.54 -1.11 7.59
CA ASP A 89 -18.93 -1.33 8.03
C ASP A 89 -19.28 -2.82 8.19
N ASN A 90 -18.53 -3.69 7.52
CA ASN A 90 -18.67 -5.14 7.64
C ASN A 90 -17.55 -5.79 8.48
N ALA A 91 -16.71 -4.99 9.12
CA ALA A 91 -15.71 -5.49 10.06
C ALA A 91 -16.37 -5.93 11.38
N ARG A 92 -15.65 -6.75 12.14
CA ARG A 92 -16.03 -7.10 13.50
C ARG A 92 -14.81 -7.26 14.41
N ILE A 93 -15.05 -7.10 15.71
CA ILE A 93 -14.03 -7.35 16.73
C ILE A 93 -14.27 -8.76 17.28
N GLU A 94 -13.24 -9.58 17.27
CA GLU A 94 -13.28 -10.92 17.88
C GLU A 94 -13.14 -10.83 19.40
N ASP A 95 -13.46 -11.92 20.10
CA ASP A 95 -13.44 -11.97 21.58
C ASP A 95 -12.07 -11.65 22.18
N ASP A 96 -10.99 -11.86 21.41
CA ASP A 96 -9.61 -11.56 21.81
C ASP A 96 -9.18 -10.11 21.53
N GLY A 97 -10.09 -9.28 21.02
CA GLY A 97 -9.86 -7.88 20.70
C GLY A 97 -9.27 -7.62 19.32
N GLN A 98 -9.15 -8.63 18.47
CA GLN A 98 -8.67 -8.45 17.09
C GLN A 98 -9.77 -7.89 16.20
N LEU A 99 -9.48 -6.82 15.47
CA LEU A 99 -10.33 -6.32 14.39
C LEU A 99 -10.09 -7.14 13.12
N ILE A 100 -11.14 -7.78 12.62
CA ILE A 100 -11.10 -8.51 11.36
C ILE A 100 -12.00 -7.86 10.32
N THR A 101 -11.59 -7.95 9.06
CA THR A 101 -12.29 -7.36 7.93
C THR A 101 -12.69 -8.42 6.91
N PRO A 102 -13.75 -8.20 6.12
CA PRO A 102 -14.08 -9.09 5.02
C PRO A 102 -12.93 -9.16 4.02
N VAL A 103 -12.67 -10.35 3.50
CA VAL A 103 -11.63 -10.61 2.48
C VAL A 103 -12.21 -11.02 1.14
N ARG A 104 -13.47 -11.44 1.11
CA ARG A 104 -14.15 -11.88 -0.11
C ARG A 104 -15.64 -11.68 -0.03
N TYR A 105 -16.28 -11.79 -1.18
CA TYR A 105 -17.74 -11.75 -1.31
C TYR A 105 -18.24 -13.02 -2.02
N GLY A 106 -19.37 -13.53 -1.61
CA GLY A 106 -19.99 -14.73 -2.14
C GLY A 106 -21.51 -14.64 -2.16
N PRO A 107 -22.21 -15.77 -2.47
CA PRO A 107 -23.67 -15.80 -2.49
C PRO A 107 -24.33 -15.39 -1.17
N GLU A 108 -23.62 -15.58 -0.06
CA GLU A 108 -24.09 -15.28 1.29
C GLU A 108 -23.65 -13.87 1.77
N GLY A 109 -23.02 -13.09 0.89
CA GLY A 109 -22.47 -11.76 1.21
C GLY A 109 -21.00 -11.76 1.59
N TRP A 110 -20.63 -10.89 2.53
CA TRP A 110 -19.25 -10.70 2.96
C TRP A 110 -18.72 -11.86 3.80
N ILE A 111 -17.49 -12.31 3.49
CA ILE A 111 -16.86 -13.47 4.14
C ILE A 111 -15.52 -13.02 4.74
N MET A 112 -15.34 -13.30 6.04
CA MET A 112 -14.20 -12.86 6.85
C MET A 112 -12.98 -13.76 6.73
N THR A 113 -13.15 -15.00 6.29
CA THR A 113 -12.08 -15.99 6.20
C THR A 113 -11.57 -16.10 4.77
N PRO A 114 -10.24 -16.13 4.56
CA PRO A 114 -9.70 -16.50 3.25
C PRO A 114 -10.18 -17.88 2.86
N PRO A 115 -10.25 -18.23 1.57
CA PRO A 115 -10.58 -19.57 1.14
C PRO A 115 -9.57 -20.53 1.78
N VAL A 116 -10.04 -21.52 2.51
CA VAL A 116 -9.19 -22.58 3.06
C VAL A 116 -8.62 -23.36 1.88
N GLY A 117 -7.27 -23.25 1.72
CA GLY A 117 -6.60 -23.67 0.51
C GLY A 117 -6.76 -25.14 0.16
N ARG A 118 -7.51 -25.36 -0.88
CA ARG A 118 -7.16 -26.32 -1.92
C ARG A 118 -7.45 -25.60 -3.23
N HIS A 119 -6.49 -25.47 -4.11
CA HIS A 119 -6.80 -25.44 -5.51
C HIS A 119 -7.53 -26.76 -5.75
N GLU A 120 -8.82 -26.69 -6.05
CA GLU A 120 -9.64 -27.89 -6.27
C GLU A 120 -9.07 -28.77 -7.38
N ASN A 121 -8.16 -28.24 -8.20
CA ASN A 121 -7.56 -28.93 -9.33
C ASN A 121 -6.19 -29.58 -9.06
N ASP A 122 -5.45 -29.22 -8.01
CA ASP A 122 -4.04 -29.63 -7.92
C ASP A 122 -3.67 -30.45 -6.67
N GLY A 123 -4.58 -30.58 -5.69
CA GLY A 123 -4.31 -31.33 -4.46
C GLY A 123 -3.14 -30.81 -3.60
N ILE A 124 -2.54 -29.67 -3.97
CA ILE A 124 -1.38 -29.12 -3.29
C ILE A 124 -1.85 -28.20 -2.16
N PRO A 125 -1.48 -28.49 -0.89
CA PRO A 125 -1.74 -27.57 0.21
C PRO A 125 -0.99 -26.27 -0.06
N MET A 126 -1.71 -25.14 -0.13
CA MET A 126 -1.06 -23.82 -0.19
C MET A 126 -0.32 -23.58 1.12
N ARG A 127 1.00 -23.71 1.10
CA ARG A 127 1.86 -23.32 2.22
C ARG A 127 1.78 -21.82 2.38
N GLY A 128 1.33 -21.35 3.55
CA GLY A 128 1.33 -19.93 3.92
C GLY A 128 -0.01 -19.22 3.78
N VAL A 129 -1.11 -19.94 3.51
CA VAL A 129 -2.45 -19.34 3.64
C VAL A 129 -2.72 -19.07 5.11
N MET A 130 -3.04 -17.83 5.44
CA MET A 130 -3.47 -17.47 6.81
C MET A 130 -4.67 -18.33 7.18
N GLN A 131 -4.52 -19.15 8.20
CA GLN A 131 -5.63 -19.91 8.77
C GLN A 131 -6.34 -18.99 9.77
N GLY A 132 -7.58 -18.68 9.47
CA GLY A 132 -8.40 -17.86 10.34
C GLY A 132 -8.89 -16.55 9.72
N PRO A 133 -9.59 -15.74 10.49
CA PRO A 133 -10.06 -14.43 10.05
C PRO A 133 -8.91 -13.51 9.64
N SER A 134 -9.15 -12.70 8.63
CA SER A 134 -8.13 -11.77 8.13
C SER A 134 -8.08 -10.51 8.99
N PRO A 135 -6.94 -10.16 9.56
CA PRO A 135 -6.79 -8.87 10.21
C PRO A 135 -6.97 -7.74 9.19
N MET A 136 -7.34 -6.58 9.69
CA MET A 136 -7.46 -5.38 8.87
C MET A 136 -6.13 -5.05 8.19
N ARG A 137 -6.19 -4.67 6.93
CA ARG A 137 -5.04 -4.21 6.16
C ARG A 137 -4.96 -2.69 6.17
N ALA A 138 -3.78 -2.21 6.52
CA ALA A 138 -3.53 -0.79 6.68
C ALA A 138 -3.15 -0.08 5.40
N GLN A 139 -2.52 -0.79 4.49
CA GLN A 139 -1.85 -0.20 3.34
C GLN A 139 -2.80 0.60 2.43
N GLU A 140 -3.95 0.03 2.10
CA GLU A 140 -4.94 0.65 1.23
C GLU A 140 -5.53 1.92 1.85
N MET A 141 -5.70 1.91 3.15
CA MET A 141 -6.25 3.04 3.90
C MET A 141 -5.28 4.20 3.98
N MET A 142 -3.99 3.89 4.09
CA MET A 142 -2.95 4.91 4.14
C MET A 142 -2.86 5.72 2.85
N HIS A 143 -3.10 5.09 1.71
CA HIS A 143 -3.17 5.78 0.43
C HIS A 143 -4.24 6.86 0.42
N LEU A 144 -5.41 6.59 1.00
CA LEU A 144 -6.47 7.60 1.11
C LEU A 144 -6.00 8.84 1.86
N TYR A 145 -5.43 8.67 3.07
CA TYR A 145 -4.95 9.81 3.85
C TYR A 145 -3.85 10.57 3.13
N HIS A 146 -2.84 9.89 2.61
CA HIS A 146 -1.75 10.56 1.90
C HIS A 146 -2.20 11.26 0.61
N ALA A 147 -3.30 10.83 0.00
CA ALA A 147 -3.90 11.50 -1.14
C ALA A 147 -4.70 12.74 -0.76
N SER A 148 -5.44 12.68 0.34
CA SER A 148 -6.33 13.74 0.78
C SER A 148 -5.67 14.72 1.74
N MET A 149 -4.81 14.22 2.63
CA MET A 149 -4.31 14.90 3.82
C MET A 149 -5.46 15.46 4.69
N ASP A 150 -6.64 14.85 4.59
CA ASP A 150 -7.83 15.28 5.30
C ASP A 150 -7.87 14.69 6.72
N LYS A 151 -8.18 15.56 7.69
CA LYS A 151 -8.30 15.16 9.09
C LYS A 151 -9.36 14.06 9.30
N ALA A 152 -10.47 14.10 8.57
CA ALA A 152 -11.52 13.10 8.69
C ALA A 152 -11.04 11.72 8.20
N ASP A 153 -10.21 11.67 7.15
CA ASP A 153 -9.61 10.42 6.68
C ASP A 153 -8.59 9.88 7.70
N TYR A 154 -7.80 10.78 8.31
CA TYR A 154 -6.89 10.40 9.38
C TYR A 154 -7.64 9.81 10.60
N GLU A 155 -8.69 10.48 11.04
CA GLU A 155 -9.53 10.03 12.16
C GLU A 155 -10.24 8.70 11.84
N PHE A 156 -10.72 8.51 10.62
CA PHE A 156 -11.30 7.27 10.16
C PHE A 156 -10.30 6.11 10.26
N ILE A 157 -9.09 6.30 9.76
CA ILE A 157 -8.01 5.30 9.78
C ILE A 157 -7.56 4.98 11.20
N THR A 158 -7.31 6.01 12.00
CA THR A 158 -6.83 5.81 13.38
C THR A 158 -7.90 5.23 14.30
N SER A 159 -9.18 5.50 14.05
CA SER A 159 -10.27 4.89 14.81
C SER A 159 -10.30 3.37 14.66
N MET A 160 -9.93 2.83 13.51
CA MET A 160 -9.85 1.39 13.31
C MET A 160 -8.63 0.77 13.97
N ARG A 161 -7.49 1.45 13.90
CA ARG A 161 -6.31 1.09 14.68
C ARG A 161 -6.65 0.99 16.18
N ASP A 162 -7.35 1.98 16.69
CA ASP A 162 -7.66 2.06 18.12
C ASP A 162 -8.68 1.00 18.56
N GLN A 163 -9.44 0.41 17.65
CA GLN A 163 -10.36 -0.69 17.91
C GLN A 163 -9.68 -2.06 17.98
N ASP A 164 -8.55 -2.25 17.31
CA ASP A 164 -7.78 -3.50 17.37
C ASP A 164 -6.81 -3.45 18.56
N THR A 165 -7.23 -4.01 19.68
CA THR A 165 -6.44 -3.99 20.92
C THR A 165 -5.45 -5.14 21.03
N ARG A 166 -5.52 -6.12 20.11
CA ARG A 166 -4.63 -7.28 20.11
C ARG A 166 -3.30 -7.01 19.41
N ARG A 167 -3.32 -6.15 18.40
CA ARG A 167 -2.17 -5.92 17.53
C ARG A 167 -1.18 -4.93 18.15
N ASP A 168 0.11 -5.22 18.04
CA ASP A 168 1.16 -4.24 18.32
C ASP A 168 1.33 -3.30 17.12
N TRP A 169 0.73 -2.13 17.21
CA TRP A 169 0.80 -1.11 16.17
C TRP A 169 2.18 -0.45 16.03
N ASN A 170 3.14 -0.75 16.90
CA ASN A 170 4.53 -0.29 16.79
C ASN A 170 5.41 -1.30 16.05
N GLU A 171 4.89 -2.49 15.75
CA GLU A 171 5.62 -3.53 15.06
C GLU A 171 5.93 -3.11 13.62
N ILE A 172 7.16 -3.40 13.20
CA ILE A 172 7.59 -3.29 11.81
C ILE A 172 7.66 -4.71 11.26
N SER A 173 6.61 -5.12 10.58
CA SER A 173 6.52 -6.43 9.97
C SER A 173 6.81 -6.37 8.46
N GLY A 174 7.73 -7.22 8.02
CA GLY A 174 7.83 -7.66 6.64
C GLY A 174 8.04 -6.59 5.57
N ASN A 175 9.09 -5.80 5.67
CA ASN A 175 9.44 -4.83 4.62
C ASN A 175 10.04 -5.49 3.35
N ARG A 176 10.09 -6.82 3.34
CA ARG A 176 10.64 -7.62 2.23
C ARG A 176 9.78 -7.53 0.97
N GLY A 177 9.85 -6.43 0.31
CA GLY A 177 9.66 -6.18 -1.13
C GLY A 177 8.54 -6.84 -1.91
N GLU A 178 7.87 -7.85 -1.40
CA GLU A 178 6.92 -8.65 -2.12
C GLU A 178 5.45 -8.37 -1.73
N LYS A 179 4.57 -9.11 -2.31
CA LYS A 179 3.10 -9.00 -2.37
C LYS A 179 2.38 -8.62 -1.07
N ASN A 180 3.01 -8.81 0.06
CA ASN A 180 2.48 -8.51 1.39
C ASN A 180 3.54 -7.79 2.20
N SER A 181 3.99 -6.67 1.73
CA SER A 181 4.74 -5.76 2.55
C SER A 181 3.88 -5.41 3.75
N GLY A 182 4.36 -5.74 4.92
CA GLY A 182 3.59 -5.70 6.15
C GLY A 182 3.01 -4.34 6.49
N ASP A 183 2.14 -4.33 7.46
CA ASP A 183 1.38 -3.18 7.91
C ASP A 183 2.23 -2.14 8.68
N THR A 184 3.42 -1.83 8.15
CA THR A 184 4.34 -0.84 8.73
C THR A 184 3.75 0.57 8.74
N GLU A 185 2.69 0.81 7.96
CA GLU A 185 2.05 2.11 7.87
C GLU A 185 1.40 2.55 9.18
N PHE A 186 0.77 1.65 9.93
CA PHE A 186 0.23 2.03 11.24
C PHE A 186 1.32 2.37 12.25
N SER A 187 2.47 1.72 12.20
CA SER A 187 3.62 2.06 13.06
C SER A 187 4.16 3.46 12.74
N ARG A 188 4.04 3.90 11.49
CA ARG A 188 4.36 5.27 11.07
C ARG A 188 3.33 6.28 11.58
N PHE A 189 2.04 5.95 11.60
CA PHE A 189 1.01 6.81 12.22
C PHE A 189 1.23 6.93 13.74
N GLN A 190 1.68 5.85 14.39
CA GLN A 190 2.12 5.95 15.79
C GLN A 190 3.31 6.90 15.95
N TYR A 191 4.20 6.96 14.98
CA TYR A 191 5.29 7.94 14.94
C TYR A 191 4.75 9.37 14.82
N TYR A 192 3.83 9.63 13.91
CA TYR A 192 3.20 10.95 13.76
C TYR A 192 2.40 11.39 15.00
N ASP A 193 1.81 10.43 15.71
CA ASP A 193 1.13 10.66 16.99
C ASP A 193 2.10 10.82 18.19
N GLY A 194 3.42 10.76 17.96
CA GLY A 194 4.44 10.80 19.01
C GLY A 194 4.54 9.56 19.89
N LYS A 195 3.83 8.48 19.53
CA LYS A 195 3.77 7.22 20.32
C LYS A 195 4.88 6.23 19.95
N ASN A 196 5.57 6.42 18.83
CA ASN A 196 6.65 5.55 18.35
C ASN A 196 7.84 6.38 17.82
N PRO A 197 8.53 7.15 18.69
CA PRO A 197 9.55 8.11 18.25
C PRO A 197 10.75 7.45 17.55
N ASP A 198 11.02 6.18 17.83
CA ASP A 198 12.13 5.42 17.24
C ASP A 198 11.78 4.77 15.88
N TRP A 199 10.57 4.99 15.36
CA TRP A 199 10.12 4.37 14.12
C TRP A 199 11.08 4.55 12.93
N PRO A 200 11.65 5.76 12.68
CA PRO A 200 12.57 5.95 11.56
C PRO A 200 13.80 5.05 11.64
N MET A 201 14.36 4.90 12.84
CA MET A 201 15.52 4.01 13.05
C MET A 201 15.15 2.54 12.95
N LYS A 202 13.98 2.14 13.45
CA LYS A 202 13.49 0.77 13.38
C LYS A 202 13.29 0.32 11.93
N ILE A 203 12.62 1.14 11.12
CA ILE A 203 12.34 0.77 9.72
C ILE A 203 13.62 0.72 8.87
N LEU A 204 14.52 1.67 9.04
CA LEU A 204 15.80 1.67 8.31
C LEU A 204 16.70 0.49 8.73
N SER A 205 16.73 0.16 10.02
CA SER A 205 17.49 -0.98 10.52
C SER A 205 16.93 -2.32 10.02
N SER A 206 15.60 -2.46 9.99
CA SER A 206 14.93 -3.64 9.43
C SER A 206 15.23 -3.79 7.93
N GLU A 207 15.11 -2.71 7.18
CA GLU A 207 15.37 -2.72 5.73
C GLU A 207 16.84 -3.01 5.44
N TYR A 208 17.76 -2.45 6.22
CA TYR A 208 19.19 -2.72 6.07
C TYR A 208 19.54 -4.19 6.37
N ALA A 209 18.91 -4.78 7.39
CA ALA A 209 19.08 -6.20 7.68
C ALA A 209 18.57 -7.08 6.52
N ASP A 210 17.44 -6.73 5.92
CA ASP A 210 16.90 -7.44 4.75
C ASP A 210 17.81 -7.28 3.50
N VAL A 211 18.38 -6.09 3.29
CA VAL A 211 19.37 -5.85 2.21
C VAL A 211 20.60 -6.75 2.40
N LEU A 212 21.12 -6.83 3.61
CA LEU A 212 22.28 -7.70 3.90
C LEU A 212 21.94 -9.17 3.71
N ALA A 213 20.79 -9.62 4.18
CA ALA A 213 20.34 -11.00 3.99
C ALA A 213 20.17 -11.35 2.52
N GLY A 214 19.55 -10.46 1.73
CA GLY A 214 19.41 -10.66 0.28
C GLY A 214 20.76 -10.64 -0.45
N TYR A 215 21.69 -9.81 -0.02
CA TYR A 215 23.05 -9.79 -0.57
C TYR A 215 23.79 -11.13 -0.34
N GLU A 216 23.74 -11.66 0.88
CA GLU A 216 24.37 -12.95 1.19
C GLU A 216 23.69 -14.13 0.47
N GLU A 217 22.36 -14.09 0.31
CA GLU A 217 21.64 -15.06 -0.50
C GLU A 217 22.12 -15.06 -1.96
N ILE A 218 22.19 -13.89 -2.59
CA ILE A 218 22.66 -13.73 -3.98
C ILE A 218 24.12 -14.18 -4.11
N LYS A 219 24.96 -13.81 -3.16
CA LYS A 219 26.39 -14.15 -3.17
C LYS A 219 26.65 -15.63 -3.02
N SER A 220 25.80 -16.34 -2.27
CA SER A 220 25.89 -17.78 -2.04
C SER A 220 25.15 -18.62 -3.08
N ASP A 221 24.41 -17.99 -4.00
CA ASP A 221 23.64 -18.68 -5.02
C ASP A 221 24.54 -19.18 -6.15
N ASP A 222 24.78 -20.47 -6.20
CA ASP A 222 25.58 -21.15 -7.22
C ASP A 222 24.74 -21.81 -8.34
N ARG A 223 23.43 -21.58 -8.32
CA ARG A 223 22.50 -22.15 -9.30
C ARG A 223 22.72 -21.55 -10.69
N THR A 224 22.51 -22.40 -11.70
CA THR A 224 22.48 -21.95 -13.09
C THR A 224 21.20 -21.17 -13.40
N SER A 225 21.20 -20.38 -14.48
CA SER A 225 19.96 -19.74 -14.97
C SER A 225 18.85 -20.76 -15.27
N TYR A 226 19.20 -21.98 -15.67
CA TYR A 226 18.26 -23.07 -15.91
C TYR A 226 17.60 -23.52 -14.60
N ASP A 227 18.39 -23.69 -13.54
CA ASP A 227 17.87 -24.08 -12.21
C ASP A 227 16.91 -23.03 -11.66
N ILE A 228 17.25 -21.75 -11.81
CA ILE A 228 16.40 -20.63 -11.36
C ILE A 228 15.06 -20.64 -12.11
N ILE A 229 15.10 -20.78 -13.44
CA ILE A 229 13.89 -20.78 -14.27
C ILE A 229 13.00 -21.99 -13.96
N THR A 230 13.59 -23.19 -13.81
CA THR A 230 12.83 -24.43 -13.62
C THR A 230 12.27 -24.56 -12.21
N THR A 231 12.95 -24.01 -11.19
CA THR A 231 12.48 -24.07 -9.81
C THR A 231 11.59 -22.88 -9.41
N ASN A 232 11.50 -21.86 -10.26
CA ASN A 232 10.82 -20.59 -9.98
C ASN A 232 11.23 -19.96 -8.64
N LYS A 233 12.44 -20.25 -8.18
CA LYS A 233 13.02 -19.68 -6.96
C LYS A 233 14.05 -18.63 -7.34
N ILE A 234 13.59 -17.40 -7.50
CA ILE A 234 14.46 -16.25 -7.75
C ILE A 234 15.03 -15.79 -6.39
N PRO A 235 16.35 -15.51 -6.30
CA PRO A 235 16.94 -14.90 -5.12
C PRO A 235 16.20 -13.59 -4.79
N GLN A 236 16.06 -13.32 -3.51
CA GLN A 236 15.40 -12.10 -3.08
C GLN A 236 16.17 -10.87 -3.55
N ASN A 237 15.46 -9.87 -4.08
CA ASN A 237 16.09 -8.62 -4.46
C ASN A 237 16.70 -7.94 -3.23
N SER A 238 18.00 -7.64 -3.28
CA SER A 238 18.71 -6.94 -2.22
C SER A 238 18.55 -5.42 -2.29
N VAL A 239 17.95 -4.88 -3.36
CA VAL A 239 17.71 -3.44 -3.49
C VAL A 239 16.33 -3.11 -2.88
N LEU A 240 16.35 -2.77 -1.61
CA LEU A 240 15.15 -2.35 -0.87
C LEU A 240 15.29 -0.87 -0.53
N THR A 241 14.29 -0.08 -0.87
CA THR A 241 14.30 1.38 -0.69
C THR A 241 13.00 1.92 -0.10
N LYS A 242 12.08 1.05 0.29
CA LYS A 242 10.76 1.46 0.78
C LYS A 242 10.84 2.26 2.07
N GLY A 243 11.51 1.74 3.08
CA GLY A 243 11.71 2.42 4.35
C GLY A 243 12.47 3.73 4.18
N LEU A 244 13.51 3.72 3.33
CA LEU A 244 14.27 4.93 3.03
C LEU A 244 13.39 6.01 2.39
N THR A 245 12.55 5.67 1.42
CA THR A 245 11.66 6.64 0.75
C THR A 245 10.54 7.11 1.69
N GLN A 246 10.00 6.24 2.53
CA GLN A 246 9.03 6.62 3.55
C GLN A 246 9.58 7.66 4.53
N VAL A 247 10.78 7.42 5.04
CA VAL A 247 11.44 8.30 6.03
C VAL A 247 11.87 9.62 5.41
N THR A 248 12.48 9.58 4.23
CA THR A 248 13.08 10.78 3.63
C THR A 248 12.12 11.61 2.81
N MET A 249 11.13 10.99 2.19
CA MET A 249 10.22 11.66 1.25
C MET A 249 8.77 11.72 1.75
N GLY A 250 8.45 11.10 2.87
CA GLY A 250 7.07 11.01 3.36
C GLY A 250 6.14 10.27 2.40
N THR A 251 6.65 9.29 1.65
CA THR A 251 5.84 8.51 0.70
C THR A 251 4.98 7.50 1.41
N VAL A 252 3.91 7.09 0.75
CA VAL A 252 3.20 5.86 1.10
C VAL A 252 4.04 4.64 0.74
N GLN A 253 3.78 3.52 1.36
CA GLN A 253 4.37 2.26 0.94
C GLN A 253 3.93 1.94 -0.49
N ALA A 254 4.89 1.65 -1.36
CA ALA A 254 4.59 1.26 -2.72
C ALA A 254 3.80 -0.06 -2.74
N THR A 255 2.75 -0.10 -3.53
CA THR A 255 1.95 -1.30 -3.69
C THR A 255 2.62 -2.29 -4.64
N TYR A 256 2.39 -3.57 -4.43
CA TYR A 256 2.97 -4.64 -5.25
C TYR A 256 2.71 -4.49 -6.75
N ASN A 257 1.55 -4.01 -7.13
CA ASN A 257 1.14 -3.89 -8.53
C ASN A 257 1.43 -2.50 -9.14
N GLY A 258 2.38 -1.78 -8.58
CA GLY A 258 2.82 -0.50 -9.12
C GLY A 258 1.86 0.65 -8.82
N GLY A 259 1.31 0.67 -7.62
CA GLY A 259 0.56 1.84 -7.14
C GLY A 259 1.35 3.13 -7.26
N LEU A 260 0.66 4.24 -7.27
CA LEU A 260 1.28 5.54 -7.42
C LEU A 260 2.21 5.84 -6.25
N LEU A 261 3.48 6.13 -6.54
CA LEU A 261 4.42 6.61 -5.54
C LEU A 261 4.18 8.09 -5.29
N ARG A 262 3.41 8.39 -4.25
CA ARG A 262 3.14 9.77 -3.83
C ARG A 262 4.18 10.20 -2.81
N ALA A 263 4.98 11.21 -3.15
CA ALA A 263 5.99 11.78 -2.27
C ALA A 263 5.54 13.15 -1.76
N ALA A 264 5.68 13.39 -0.45
CA ALA A 264 5.41 14.71 0.13
C ALA A 264 6.56 15.70 -0.12
N VAL A 265 7.78 15.18 -0.25
CA VAL A 265 8.99 15.99 -0.48
C VAL A 265 9.87 15.33 -1.52
N ARG A 266 10.49 16.12 -2.38
CA ARG A 266 11.51 15.68 -3.32
C ARG A 266 12.76 16.53 -3.21
N TYR A 267 13.89 15.95 -3.57
CA TYR A 267 15.19 16.60 -3.48
C TYR A 267 15.91 16.59 -4.83
N TYR A 268 16.75 17.58 -5.02
CA TYR A 268 17.63 17.67 -6.15
C TYR A 268 19.00 18.15 -5.69
N ASP A 269 20.03 17.39 -6.02
CA ASP A 269 21.43 17.75 -5.78
C ASP A 269 21.85 18.81 -6.80
N ALA A 270 21.87 20.07 -6.38
CA ALA A 270 22.17 21.18 -7.26
C ALA A 270 23.67 21.26 -7.64
N ASP A 271 24.55 20.64 -6.84
CA ASP A 271 25.98 20.63 -7.14
C ASP A 271 26.32 19.58 -8.21
N GLN A 272 25.62 18.45 -8.19
CA GLN A 272 25.80 17.37 -9.16
C GLN A 272 24.84 17.45 -10.36
N GLY A 273 23.84 18.32 -10.31
CA GLY A 273 22.82 18.43 -11.35
C GLY A 273 21.94 17.17 -11.50
N ARG A 274 21.59 16.49 -10.40
CA ARG A 274 20.86 15.23 -10.43
C ARG A 274 19.72 15.16 -9.39
N PRO A 275 18.67 14.36 -9.65
CA PRO A 275 17.66 14.05 -8.65
C PRO A 275 18.22 13.30 -7.43
N GLY A 276 17.60 13.51 -6.28
CA GLY A 276 17.93 12.90 -5.01
C GLY A 276 18.83 13.76 -4.12
N LEU A 277 19.07 13.27 -2.91
CA LEU A 277 19.95 13.93 -1.95
C LEU A 277 21.42 13.85 -2.36
N PRO A 278 22.24 14.87 -2.05
CA PRO A 278 23.69 14.73 -2.08
C PRO A 278 24.15 13.57 -1.17
N ARG A 279 25.31 13.00 -1.50
CA ARG A 279 25.83 11.82 -0.80
C ARG A 279 25.93 11.97 0.72
N ASP A 280 26.28 13.18 1.17
CA ASP A 280 26.53 13.46 2.58
C ASP A 280 25.36 14.19 3.25
N VAL A 281 24.16 14.17 2.65
CA VAL A 281 22.98 14.78 3.21
C VAL A 281 21.97 13.71 3.55
N ALA A 282 21.50 13.74 4.79
CA ALA A 282 20.38 12.94 5.27
C ALA A 282 19.12 13.82 5.37
N ALA A 283 17.96 13.23 5.16
CA ALA A 283 16.67 13.87 5.32
C ALA A 283 15.74 12.99 6.16
N LEU A 284 14.91 13.64 6.96
CA LEU A 284 13.83 13.01 7.71
C LEU A 284 12.57 13.86 7.56
N VAL A 285 11.49 13.25 7.11
CA VAL A 285 10.16 13.83 7.18
C VAL A 285 9.58 13.44 8.53
N ASP A 286 9.44 14.41 9.41
CA ASP A 286 9.00 14.21 10.79
C ASP A 286 7.58 14.72 11.04
N GLU A 287 7.00 15.44 10.08
CA GLU A 287 5.64 15.95 10.18
C GLU A 287 4.96 15.99 8.81
N LEU A 288 3.72 15.51 8.73
CA LEU A 288 2.85 15.66 7.56
C LEU A 288 1.55 16.35 7.98
N ARG A 289 1.25 17.47 7.36
CA ARG A 289 0.05 18.27 7.58
C ARG A 289 -0.63 18.61 6.26
N PRO A 290 -1.93 18.93 6.26
CA PRO A 290 -2.64 19.37 5.06
C PRO A 290 -2.04 20.63 4.42
N ASP A 291 -1.41 21.47 5.22
CA ASP A 291 -0.85 22.77 4.83
C ASP A 291 0.69 22.81 4.80
N GLY A 292 1.34 21.70 5.10
CA GLY A 292 2.80 21.68 5.14
C GLY A 292 3.44 20.34 5.53
N VAL A 293 4.74 20.30 5.39
CA VAL A 293 5.59 19.16 5.71
C VAL A 293 6.75 19.62 6.58
N GLY A 294 6.97 18.95 7.71
CA GLY A 294 8.18 19.11 8.52
C GLY A 294 9.31 18.26 7.96
N VAL A 295 10.46 18.87 7.67
CA VAL A 295 11.64 18.18 7.14
C VAL A 295 12.88 18.57 7.92
N GLN A 296 13.62 17.59 8.42
CA GLN A 296 14.95 17.79 8.97
C GLN A 296 15.99 17.41 7.92
N LEU A 297 16.94 18.32 7.67
CA LEU A 297 18.08 18.07 6.79
C LEU A 297 19.37 18.15 7.59
N VAL A 298 20.24 17.15 7.43
CA VAL A 298 21.53 17.10 8.10
C VAL A 298 22.63 16.89 7.06
N ASN A 299 23.58 17.83 7.02
CA ASN A 299 24.83 17.64 6.27
C ASN A 299 25.83 16.92 7.18
N THR A 300 26.22 15.70 6.82
CA THR A 300 27.19 14.89 7.56
C THR A 300 28.64 15.11 7.11
N SER A 301 28.88 15.94 6.07
CA SER A 301 30.21 16.33 5.67
C SER A 301 30.81 17.31 6.67
N HIS A 302 32.01 17.04 7.16
CA HIS A 302 32.75 17.93 8.06
C HIS A 302 33.43 19.10 7.34
N HIS A 303 33.55 19.04 6.02
CA HIS A 303 34.41 19.94 5.25
C HIS A 303 33.71 20.62 4.07
N GLU A 304 32.56 20.11 3.62
CA GLU A 304 31.95 20.59 2.40
C GLU A 304 30.51 21.04 2.63
N SER A 305 30.16 22.18 2.04
CA SER A 305 28.78 22.62 1.93
C SER A 305 28.08 21.87 0.79
N ARG A 306 26.76 21.70 0.89
CA ARG A 306 25.93 21.09 -0.14
C ARG A 306 24.76 21.99 -0.48
N ARG A 307 24.42 22.06 -1.76
CA ARG A 307 23.24 22.78 -2.24
C ARG A 307 22.16 21.76 -2.59
N VAL A 308 21.05 21.83 -1.88
CA VAL A 308 19.89 20.96 -2.08
C VAL A 308 18.70 21.81 -2.46
N LEU A 309 18.05 21.50 -3.57
CA LEU A 309 16.73 22.01 -3.85
C LEU A 309 15.74 21.06 -3.19
N VAL A 310 14.88 21.62 -2.35
CA VAL A 310 13.80 20.90 -1.68
C VAL A 310 12.50 21.36 -2.32
N GLN A 311 11.71 20.40 -2.79
CA GLN A 311 10.46 20.64 -3.47
C GLN A 311 9.36 19.86 -2.78
N SER A 312 8.32 20.53 -2.31
CA SER A 312 7.15 19.89 -1.74
C SER A 312 6.19 19.41 -2.84
N GLY A 313 5.37 18.40 -2.50
CA GLY A 313 4.37 17.84 -3.40
C GLY A 313 4.88 16.77 -4.35
N ALA A 314 3.97 15.93 -4.81
CA ALA A 314 4.26 14.78 -5.66
C ALA A 314 4.84 15.18 -7.03
N PHE A 315 4.41 16.28 -7.59
CA PHE A 315 4.82 16.77 -8.92
C PHE A 315 5.43 18.17 -8.91
N GLY A 316 5.70 18.70 -7.73
CA GLY A 316 6.47 19.93 -7.60
C GLY A 316 5.77 21.22 -7.97
N GLU A 317 4.51 21.27 -7.77
CA GLU A 317 3.70 22.44 -8.03
C GLU A 317 3.43 23.30 -6.78
N HIS A 318 4.20 23.11 -5.70
CA HIS A 318 4.03 23.86 -4.44
C HIS A 318 5.33 24.46 -3.96
#